data_cce24a67692772bd201af41732ff6714
#
_entry.id   cce24a67692772bd201af41732ff6714
#
_cell.length_a   1.000
_cell.length_b   1.000
_cell.length_c   1.000
_cell.angle_alpha   90.00
_cell.angle_beta   90.00
_cell.angle_gamma   90.00
#
_symmetry.space_group_name_H-M   'P 1'
#
loop_
_entity.id
_entity.type
_entity.pdbx_description
1 polymer ?
#
loop_
_entity_poly.entity_id
_entity_poly.type
_entity_poly.pdbx_seq_one_letter_code
_entity_poly.pdbx_strand_id
1 'polypeptide(L)'
;MKKNLKYLLALCLTIALVFSLVACGQKADETTNDAQDDQQTEQEEFTPTSYSIAALKGPTAMGLVKLMKDSESGETTGNEYTFTLAGSADEVTPALLKGELDMACVPANLAAVLYNKTEGEIEVLAVNTLGVLYIVENGESVHSMADLKGKTIVAAGKGSTPEYALRYLLTENGIDPDNDVTIDWKSEHSECVAALASGQASIALLPQPFVTVAQSKIEGLRMALDLNAEWDALDNGSALITGVIVARRAVVEENPAAVNEFLKDYA
;
A
#
# COMPACT_ATOMS: atom_id res chain seq x y z
N MET A 1 -4.82 -50.42 -44.01
CA MET A 1 -4.40 -49.45 -42.99
C MET A 1 -3.67 -50.04 -41.77
N LYS A 2 -3.92 -51.25 -41.32
CA LYS A 2 -3.25 -51.86 -40.14
C LYS A 2 -1.80 -52.33 -40.37
N LYS A 3 -1.37 -52.53 -41.61
CA LYS A 3 0.01 -53.00 -41.91
C LYS A 3 1.06 -51.86 -41.83
N ASN A 4 0.71 -50.65 -42.22
CA ASN A 4 1.64 -49.51 -42.26
C ASN A 4 1.88 -48.92 -40.86
N LEU A 5 0.97 -49.10 -39.91
CA LEU A 5 1.09 -48.65 -38.54
C LEU A 5 2.17 -49.44 -37.76
N LYS A 6 2.34 -50.76 -38.09
CA LYS A 6 3.38 -51.62 -37.48
C LYS A 6 4.78 -51.24 -37.91
N TYR A 7 4.94 -50.79 -39.15
CA TYR A 7 6.28 -50.36 -39.66
C TYR A 7 6.65 -48.96 -39.11
N LEU A 8 5.64 -48.09 -38.90
CA LEU A 8 5.91 -46.81 -38.27
C LEU A 8 6.32 -46.96 -36.80
N LEU A 9 5.70 -47.88 -36.05
CA LEU A 9 6.08 -48.19 -34.68
C LEU A 9 7.46 -48.83 -34.57
N ALA A 10 7.82 -49.71 -35.53
CA ALA A 10 9.15 -50.34 -35.58
C ALA A 10 10.25 -49.33 -35.92
N LEU A 11 9.95 -48.33 -36.77
CA LEU A 11 10.92 -47.28 -37.13
C LEU A 11 11.17 -46.32 -35.97
N CYS A 12 10.17 -45.99 -35.17
CA CYS A 12 10.34 -45.15 -33.97
C CYS A 12 11.14 -45.87 -32.87
N LEU A 13 11.00 -47.19 -32.72
CA LEU A 13 11.75 -47.97 -31.75
C LEU A 13 13.25 -48.11 -32.13
N THR A 14 13.57 -48.18 -33.43
CA THR A 14 14.98 -48.25 -33.86
C THR A 14 15.72 -46.94 -33.76
N ILE A 15 15.04 -45.82 -33.90
CA ILE A 15 15.63 -44.48 -33.70
C ILE A 15 15.91 -44.22 -32.23
N ALA A 16 15.08 -44.70 -31.31
CA ALA A 16 15.31 -44.56 -29.85
C ALA A 16 16.52 -45.40 -29.36
N LEU A 17 16.88 -46.52 -30.02
CA LEU A 17 18.00 -47.37 -29.65
C LEU A 17 19.37 -46.88 -30.14
N VAL A 18 19.41 -45.98 -31.12
CA VAL A 18 20.67 -45.43 -31.65
C VAL A 18 21.18 -44.27 -30.81
N PHE A 19 20.32 -43.60 -30.04
CA PHE A 19 20.75 -42.51 -29.15
C PHE A 19 21.28 -42.97 -27.78
N SER A 20 21.18 -44.26 -27.43
CA SER A 20 21.62 -44.77 -26.12
C SER A 20 23.06 -45.40 -26.10
N LEU A 21 23.83 -45.30 -27.19
CA LEU A 21 25.14 -45.94 -27.30
C LEU A 21 26.36 -44.99 -27.38
N VAL A 22 26.16 -43.68 -27.11
CA VAL A 22 27.30 -42.70 -27.12
C VAL A 22 27.68 -42.24 -25.71
N ALA A 23 27.22 -42.88 -24.65
CA ALA A 23 27.61 -42.56 -23.29
C ALA A 23 28.27 -43.72 -22.58
N CYS A 24 29.47 -44.10 -23.03
CA CYS A 24 30.40 -44.91 -22.18
C CYS A 24 31.82 -44.77 -22.69
N GLY A 25 32.64 -44.02 -21.97
CA GLY A 25 34.09 -44.10 -22.11
C GLY A 25 34.82 -42.81 -21.75
N GLN A 26 34.96 -42.50 -20.46
CA GLN A 26 36.26 -42.11 -19.92
C GLN A 26 36.23 -42.07 -18.38
N LYS A 27 37.38 -42.45 -17.80
CA LYS A 27 37.64 -42.77 -16.40
C LYS A 27 37.52 -41.59 -15.44
N ALA A 28 37.26 -41.99 -14.19
CA ALA A 28 37.26 -41.22 -12.96
C ALA A 28 38.42 -40.23 -12.79
N ASP A 29 38.08 -39.05 -12.31
CA ASP A 29 38.79 -38.34 -11.26
C ASP A 29 37.77 -37.58 -10.42
N GLU A 30 37.88 -37.75 -9.10
CA GLU A 30 37.02 -37.16 -8.10
C GLU A 30 37.25 -35.64 -8.04
N THR A 31 36.21 -34.84 -8.29
CA THR A 31 36.09 -33.52 -7.68
C THR A 31 34.59 -33.20 -7.54
N THR A 32 34.21 -33.02 -6.31
CA THR A 32 32.89 -32.52 -5.88
C THR A 32 32.52 -31.24 -6.64
N ASN A 33 31.46 -31.29 -7.41
CA ASN A 33 30.79 -30.09 -7.89
C ASN A 33 29.32 -30.14 -7.44
N ASP A 34 28.98 -29.20 -6.58
CA ASP A 34 27.60 -28.79 -6.26
C ASP A 34 26.84 -28.58 -7.56
N ALA A 35 25.78 -29.34 -7.74
CA ALA A 35 24.77 -29.06 -8.76
C ALA A 35 24.04 -27.77 -8.33
N GLN A 36 24.45 -26.62 -8.87
CA GLN A 36 23.61 -25.43 -8.93
C GLN A 36 22.48 -25.76 -9.90
N ASP A 37 21.29 -25.84 -9.32
CA ASP A 37 20.03 -25.82 -10.01
C ASP A 37 19.85 -24.39 -10.62
N ASP A 38 20.32 -24.24 -11.85
CA ASP A 38 20.08 -23.04 -12.67
C ASP A 38 18.59 -23.01 -13.02
N GLN A 39 17.76 -22.53 -12.10
CA GLN A 39 16.47 -21.96 -12.45
C GLN A 39 16.75 -20.71 -13.29
N GLN A 40 16.80 -20.87 -14.60
CA GLN A 40 16.62 -19.77 -15.53
C GLN A 40 15.22 -19.17 -15.27
N THR A 41 15.15 -18.16 -14.42
CA THR A 41 14.07 -17.20 -14.41
C THR A 41 14.09 -16.56 -15.80
N GLU A 42 13.12 -16.88 -16.66
CA GLU A 42 12.83 -16.08 -17.85
C GLU A 42 12.65 -14.63 -17.35
N GLN A 43 13.64 -13.78 -17.60
CA GLN A 43 13.49 -12.35 -17.40
C GLN A 43 12.49 -11.88 -18.47
N GLU A 44 11.26 -11.60 -18.06
CA GLU A 44 10.31 -10.89 -18.90
C GLU A 44 10.99 -9.62 -19.41
N GLU A 45 10.95 -9.42 -20.72
CA GLU A 45 11.60 -8.29 -21.38
C GLU A 45 10.92 -6.99 -20.88
N PHE A 46 11.67 -6.15 -20.16
CA PHE A 46 11.17 -4.89 -19.63
C PHE A 46 10.96 -3.88 -20.76
N THR A 47 9.73 -3.42 -20.90
CA THR A 47 9.38 -2.31 -21.79
C THR A 47 8.99 -1.10 -20.96
N PRO A 48 9.72 0.04 -21.05
CA PRO A 48 9.36 1.25 -20.32
C PRO A 48 7.93 1.69 -20.56
N THR A 49 7.25 2.05 -19.49
CA THR A 49 5.83 2.44 -19.50
C THR A 49 5.66 3.78 -18.79
N SER A 50 4.73 4.60 -19.27
CA SER A 50 4.35 5.85 -18.62
C SER A 50 3.14 5.59 -17.71
N TYR A 51 3.28 5.90 -16.41
CA TYR A 51 2.21 5.74 -15.42
C TYR A 51 1.72 7.07 -14.86
N SER A 52 0.40 7.20 -14.77
CA SER A 52 -0.29 8.29 -14.08
C SER A 52 -0.70 7.84 -12.69
N ILE A 53 -0.16 8.52 -11.66
CA ILE A 53 -0.31 8.12 -10.25
C ILE A 53 -0.94 9.28 -9.47
N ALA A 54 -2.04 9.02 -8.76
CA ALA A 54 -2.60 9.98 -7.83
C ALA A 54 -2.30 9.61 -6.38
N ALA A 55 -2.20 10.62 -5.50
CA ALA A 55 -2.13 10.42 -4.06
C ALA A 55 -2.91 11.50 -3.31
N LEU A 56 -3.39 11.16 -2.11
CA LEU A 56 -4.04 12.12 -1.24
C LEU A 56 -2.98 12.92 -0.47
N LYS A 57 -3.17 14.25 -0.37
CA LYS A 57 -2.34 15.13 0.45
C LYS A 57 -2.29 14.62 1.89
N GLY A 58 -1.13 14.18 2.33
CA GLY A 58 -0.93 13.59 3.65
C GLY A 58 -0.08 12.31 3.60
N PRO A 59 -0.33 11.34 4.49
CA PRO A 59 0.52 10.16 4.64
C PRO A 59 0.73 9.36 3.34
N THR A 60 -0.33 9.15 2.58
CA THR A 60 -0.27 8.35 1.35
C THR A 60 0.60 9.00 0.26
N ALA A 61 0.65 10.34 0.19
CA ALA A 61 1.54 11.05 -0.73
C ALA A 61 2.99 11.05 -0.23
N MET A 62 3.21 11.03 1.09
CA MET A 62 4.56 11.00 1.65
C MET A 62 5.34 9.76 1.21
N GLY A 63 4.69 8.61 1.07
CA GLY A 63 5.30 7.39 0.56
C GLY A 63 5.81 7.51 -0.89
N LEU A 64 5.31 8.47 -1.68
CA LEU A 64 5.76 8.70 -3.06
C LEU A 64 6.86 9.75 -3.20
N VAL A 65 7.23 10.48 -2.14
CA VAL A 65 8.12 11.66 -2.26
C VAL A 65 9.48 11.30 -2.86
N LYS A 66 10.04 10.15 -2.49
CA LYS A 66 11.31 9.67 -3.09
C LYS A 66 11.13 9.43 -4.58
N LEU A 67 10.11 8.65 -4.97
CA LEU A 67 9.83 8.34 -6.37
C LEU A 67 9.55 9.60 -7.19
N MET A 68 8.82 10.58 -6.65
CA MET A 68 8.59 11.89 -7.30
C MET A 68 9.91 12.59 -7.57
N LYS A 69 10.81 12.63 -6.59
CA LYS A 69 12.12 13.26 -6.73
C LYS A 69 13.02 12.53 -7.73
N ASP A 70 13.07 11.21 -7.65
CA ASP A 70 13.89 10.38 -8.55
C ASP A 70 13.39 10.49 -10.00
N SER A 71 12.07 10.56 -10.19
CA SER A 71 11.46 10.83 -11.50
C SER A 71 11.83 12.20 -12.06
N GLU A 72 11.81 13.26 -11.22
CA GLU A 72 12.21 14.61 -11.62
C GLU A 72 13.69 14.69 -12.00
N SER A 73 14.56 13.92 -11.31
CA SER A 73 16.00 13.90 -11.58
C SER A 73 16.43 12.89 -12.65
N GLY A 74 15.49 12.06 -13.16
CA GLY A 74 15.79 11.02 -14.15
C GLY A 74 16.55 9.83 -13.56
N GLU A 75 16.38 9.58 -12.27
CA GLU A 75 17.04 8.48 -11.52
C GLU A 75 16.19 7.19 -11.44
N THR A 76 15.02 7.17 -12.09
CA THR A 76 14.14 5.99 -12.19
C THR A 76 14.68 4.97 -13.19
N THR A 77 14.31 3.71 -13.03
CA THR A 77 14.87 2.58 -13.81
C THR A 77 14.36 2.45 -15.24
N GLY A 78 13.55 3.40 -15.71
CA GLY A 78 13.13 3.48 -17.11
C GLY A 78 11.66 3.76 -17.32
N ASN A 79 10.79 3.51 -16.33
CA ASN A 79 9.41 3.99 -16.38
C ASN A 79 9.35 5.52 -16.27
N GLU A 80 8.32 6.11 -16.84
CA GLU A 80 7.99 7.53 -16.69
C GLU A 80 6.79 7.69 -15.77
N TYR A 81 6.82 8.70 -14.91
CA TYR A 81 5.76 8.90 -13.92
C TYR A 81 5.20 10.30 -13.98
N THR A 82 3.87 10.42 -13.95
CA THR A 82 3.16 11.67 -13.71
C THR A 82 2.38 11.59 -12.42
N PHE A 83 2.45 12.63 -11.59
CA PHE A 83 1.86 12.63 -10.27
C PHE A 83 0.78 13.69 -10.13
N THR A 84 -0.34 13.30 -9.49
CA THR A 84 -1.43 14.20 -9.10
C THR A 84 -1.67 14.13 -7.61
N LEU A 85 -1.65 15.29 -6.92
CA LEU A 85 -1.98 15.38 -5.50
C LEU A 85 -3.40 15.93 -5.31
N ALA A 86 -4.29 15.10 -4.79
CA ALA A 86 -5.69 15.41 -4.54
C ALA A 86 -5.97 15.73 -3.06
N GLY A 87 -7.00 16.50 -2.80
CA GLY A 87 -7.45 16.80 -1.43
C GLY A 87 -8.26 15.69 -0.79
N SER A 88 -8.99 14.93 -1.62
CA SER A 88 -9.91 13.89 -1.18
C SER A 88 -9.93 12.67 -2.10
N ALA A 89 -10.43 11.54 -1.59
CA ALA A 89 -10.62 10.32 -2.35
C ALA A 89 -11.68 10.47 -3.45
N ASP A 90 -12.63 11.38 -3.28
CA ASP A 90 -13.70 11.63 -4.25
C ASP A 90 -13.17 12.26 -5.55
N GLU A 91 -12.02 12.92 -5.50
CA GLU A 91 -11.34 13.45 -6.69
C GLU A 91 -10.59 12.34 -7.46
N VAL A 92 -10.03 11.37 -6.74
CA VAL A 92 -9.18 10.30 -7.30
C VAL A 92 -10.00 9.13 -7.85
N THR A 93 -11.01 8.70 -7.09
CA THR A 93 -11.77 7.48 -7.39
C THR A 93 -12.41 7.48 -8.78
N PRO A 94 -13.11 8.53 -9.24
CA PRO A 94 -13.71 8.55 -10.57
C PRO A 94 -12.68 8.47 -11.70
N ALA A 95 -11.53 9.15 -11.55
CA ALA A 95 -10.46 9.15 -12.55
C ALA A 95 -9.81 7.77 -12.66
N LEU A 96 -9.56 7.08 -11.53
CA LEU A 96 -9.04 5.71 -11.50
C LEU A 96 -10.01 4.73 -12.18
N LEU A 97 -11.31 4.80 -11.85
CA LEU A 97 -12.32 3.91 -12.42
C LEU A 97 -12.56 4.13 -13.92
N LYS A 98 -12.37 5.35 -14.42
CA LYS A 98 -12.46 5.67 -15.86
C LYS A 98 -11.21 5.31 -16.66
N GLY A 99 -10.12 4.96 -15.99
CA GLY A 99 -8.83 4.71 -16.64
C GLY A 99 -8.06 6.00 -16.99
N GLU A 100 -8.42 7.14 -16.39
CA GLU A 100 -7.67 8.39 -16.50
C GLU A 100 -6.42 8.38 -15.59
N LEU A 101 -6.40 7.48 -14.61
CA LEU A 101 -5.27 7.16 -13.73
C LEU A 101 -4.96 5.67 -13.82
N ASP A 102 -3.68 5.32 -13.75
CA ASP A 102 -3.22 3.93 -13.73
C ASP A 102 -3.14 3.39 -12.32
N MET A 103 -2.65 4.21 -11.39
CA MET A 103 -2.44 3.85 -10.00
C MET A 103 -2.90 4.98 -9.07
N ALA A 104 -3.18 4.62 -7.82
CA ALA A 104 -3.48 5.60 -6.79
C ALA A 104 -3.03 5.15 -5.40
N CYS A 105 -2.53 6.10 -4.60
CA CYS A 105 -2.29 5.90 -3.17
C CYS A 105 -3.52 6.34 -2.39
N VAL A 106 -4.21 5.37 -1.79
CA VAL A 106 -5.52 5.57 -1.17
C VAL A 106 -5.57 4.97 0.24
N PRO A 107 -6.54 5.38 1.09
CA PRO A 107 -6.81 4.71 2.35
C PRO A 107 -7.10 3.21 2.15
N ALA A 108 -6.60 2.38 3.04
CA ALA A 108 -6.69 0.92 2.92
C ALA A 108 -8.15 0.41 2.84
N ASN A 109 -9.07 1.02 3.61
CA ASN A 109 -10.50 0.68 3.54
C ASN A 109 -11.11 1.00 2.17
N LEU A 110 -10.67 2.08 1.51
CA LEU A 110 -11.15 2.45 0.18
C LEU A 110 -10.70 1.42 -0.87
N ALA A 111 -9.47 0.91 -0.76
CA ALA A 111 -9.01 -0.17 -1.65
C ALA A 111 -9.92 -1.40 -1.58
N ALA A 112 -10.32 -1.83 -0.37
CA ALA A 112 -11.26 -2.93 -0.20
C ALA A 112 -12.64 -2.63 -0.81
N VAL A 113 -13.13 -1.40 -0.67
CA VAL A 113 -14.40 -0.96 -1.29
C VAL A 113 -14.28 -0.97 -2.81
N LEU A 114 -13.18 -0.47 -3.37
CA LEU A 114 -12.94 -0.45 -4.81
C LEU A 114 -12.84 -1.86 -5.37
N TYR A 115 -12.04 -2.73 -4.76
CA TYR A 115 -11.93 -4.14 -5.15
C TYR A 115 -13.31 -4.81 -5.26
N ASN A 116 -14.14 -4.68 -4.19
CA ASN A 116 -15.46 -5.30 -4.17
C ASN A 116 -16.43 -4.68 -5.20
N LYS A 117 -16.43 -3.36 -5.36
CA LYS A 117 -17.33 -2.66 -6.31
C LYS A 117 -16.98 -2.91 -7.76
N THR A 118 -15.72 -3.18 -8.04
CA THR A 118 -15.21 -3.42 -9.40
C THR A 118 -15.01 -4.89 -9.70
N GLU A 119 -15.44 -5.79 -8.80
CA GLU A 119 -15.27 -7.24 -8.94
C GLU A 119 -13.80 -7.65 -9.19
N GLY A 120 -12.87 -6.90 -8.54
CA GLY A 120 -11.44 -7.15 -8.61
C GLY A 120 -10.69 -6.39 -9.70
N GLU A 121 -11.33 -5.46 -10.44
CA GLU A 121 -10.64 -4.64 -11.45
C GLU A 121 -9.64 -3.61 -10.84
N ILE A 122 -9.70 -3.40 -9.53
CA ILE A 122 -8.72 -2.60 -8.78
C ILE A 122 -8.00 -3.51 -7.79
N GLU A 123 -6.68 -3.57 -7.89
CA GLU A 123 -5.82 -4.44 -7.09
C GLU A 123 -4.87 -3.63 -6.21
N VAL A 124 -4.44 -4.22 -5.08
CA VAL A 124 -3.42 -3.64 -4.21
C VAL A 124 -2.05 -4.11 -4.67
N LEU A 125 -1.16 -3.16 -4.96
CA LEU A 125 0.24 -3.45 -5.30
C LEU A 125 1.16 -3.48 -4.08
N ALA A 126 0.95 -2.54 -3.14
CA ALA A 126 1.79 -2.42 -1.96
C ALA A 126 1.06 -1.73 -0.81
N VAL A 127 1.50 -2.00 0.41
CA VAL A 127 1.20 -1.17 1.58
C VAL A 127 2.19 0.00 1.58
N ASN A 128 1.69 1.23 1.58
CA ASN A 128 2.55 2.41 1.56
C ASN A 128 2.55 3.21 2.86
N THR A 129 1.61 2.94 3.77
CA THR A 129 1.52 3.64 5.04
C THR A 129 1.04 2.71 6.15
N LEU A 130 1.84 2.57 7.20
CA LEU A 130 1.51 1.86 8.43
C LEU A 130 1.38 2.86 9.57
N GLY A 131 0.35 2.74 10.41
CA GLY A 131 0.14 3.60 11.55
C GLY A 131 -0.07 5.06 11.16
N VAL A 132 0.75 5.97 11.70
CA VAL A 132 0.82 7.43 11.46
C VAL A 132 -0.37 8.25 11.96
N LEU A 133 -1.25 7.68 12.77
CA LEU A 133 -2.38 8.36 13.38
C LEU A 133 -2.12 8.63 14.86
N TYR A 134 -2.42 9.84 15.32
CA TYR A 134 -2.15 10.28 16.68
C TYR A 134 -3.31 11.08 17.25
N ILE A 135 -3.60 10.88 18.53
CA ILE A 135 -4.35 11.88 19.30
C ILE A 135 -3.33 12.91 19.79
N VAL A 136 -3.52 14.17 19.38
CA VAL A 136 -2.76 15.29 19.88
C VAL A 136 -3.61 16.11 20.85
N GLU A 137 -2.97 16.72 21.84
CA GLU A 137 -3.65 17.54 22.83
C GLU A 137 -2.85 18.79 23.17
N ASN A 138 -3.55 19.92 23.19
CA ASN A 138 -3.08 21.15 23.82
C ASN A 138 -3.63 21.18 25.26
N GLY A 139 -2.93 20.52 26.17
CA GLY A 139 -3.36 20.25 27.54
C GLY A 139 -2.72 18.96 28.07
N GLU A 140 -3.20 18.51 29.23
CA GLU A 140 -2.64 17.37 29.96
C GLU A 140 -3.75 16.44 30.53
N SER A 141 -4.83 16.23 29.77
CA SER A 141 -5.99 15.49 30.25
C SER A 141 -6.14 14.09 29.63
N VAL A 142 -5.34 13.77 28.61
CA VAL A 142 -5.38 12.48 27.89
C VAL A 142 -4.05 11.75 28.05
N HIS A 143 -4.04 10.62 28.76
CA HIS A 143 -2.87 9.75 28.98
C HIS A 143 -3.13 8.30 28.56
N SER A 144 -4.39 7.96 28.28
CA SER A 144 -4.83 6.66 27.83
C SER A 144 -6.08 6.80 26.94
N MET A 145 -6.46 5.73 26.23
CA MET A 145 -7.71 5.72 25.47
C MET A 145 -8.93 6.00 26.37
N ALA A 146 -8.92 5.51 27.63
CA ALA A 146 -10.02 5.71 28.57
C ALA A 146 -10.30 7.19 28.88
N ASP A 147 -9.29 8.05 28.83
CA ASP A 147 -9.41 9.48 29.12
C ASP A 147 -10.16 10.25 28.01
N LEU A 148 -10.38 9.61 26.86
CA LEU A 148 -11.16 10.20 25.77
C LEU A 148 -12.66 10.22 26.06
N LYS A 149 -13.15 9.46 27.06
CA LYS A 149 -14.56 9.44 27.42
C LYS A 149 -15.04 10.83 27.87
N GLY A 150 -16.15 11.30 27.28
CA GLY A 150 -16.69 12.62 27.50
C GLY A 150 -15.96 13.76 26.77
N LYS A 151 -14.95 13.47 25.98
CA LYS A 151 -14.18 14.50 25.24
C LYS A 151 -14.74 14.76 23.86
N THR A 152 -14.39 15.93 23.33
CA THR A 152 -14.59 16.29 21.92
C THR A 152 -13.26 16.15 21.20
N ILE A 153 -13.25 15.38 20.12
CA ILE A 153 -12.07 15.11 19.27
C ILE A 153 -12.35 15.72 17.90
N VAL A 154 -11.56 16.68 17.47
CA VAL A 154 -11.62 17.18 16.10
C VAL A 154 -10.87 16.24 15.19
N ALA A 155 -11.49 15.82 14.09
CA ALA A 155 -10.90 14.82 13.18
C ALA A 155 -11.25 15.14 11.72
N ALA A 156 -10.47 14.59 10.79
CA ALA A 156 -10.79 14.55 9.37
C ALA A 156 -10.67 13.12 8.84
N GLY A 157 -11.18 12.89 7.63
CA GLY A 157 -11.17 11.56 7.03
C GLY A 157 -12.37 10.71 7.44
N LYS A 158 -13.55 11.33 7.58
CA LYS A 158 -14.82 10.62 7.76
C LYS A 158 -15.05 9.66 6.58
N GLY A 159 -15.46 8.42 6.85
CA GLY A 159 -15.62 7.36 5.85
C GLY A 159 -14.30 6.72 5.39
N SER A 160 -13.17 7.08 6.02
CA SER A 160 -11.86 6.52 5.69
C SER A 160 -11.14 5.95 6.91
N THR A 161 -9.95 5.40 6.71
CA THR A 161 -9.19 4.68 7.76
C THR A 161 -9.08 5.44 9.09
N PRO A 162 -8.87 6.77 9.16
CA PRO A 162 -8.83 7.48 10.44
C PRO A 162 -10.11 7.31 11.27
N GLU A 163 -11.29 7.38 10.66
CA GLU A 163 -12.54 7.16 11.38
C GLU A 163 -12.64 5.73 11.91
N TYR A 164 -12.42 4.74 11.04
CA TYR A 164 -12.58 3.34 11.42
C TYR A 164 -11.57 2.92 12.49
N ALA A 165 -10.32 3.37 12.38
CA ALA A 165 -9.29 3.10 13.37
C ALA A 165 -9.62 3.70 14.74
N LEU A 166 -10.03 4.99 14.78
CA LEU A 166 -10.42 5.63 16.04
C LEU A 166 -11.62 4.92 16.68
N ARG A 167 -12.67 4.67 15.90
CA ARG A 167 -13.89 4.03 16.40
C ARG A 167 -13.62 2.61 16.91
N TYR A 168 -12.80 1.85 16.20
CA TYR A 168 -12.39 0.51 16.62
C TYR A 168 -11.62 0.55 17.94
N LEU A 169 -10.59 1.39 18.05
CA LEU A 169 -9.82 1.53 19.28
C LEU A 169 -10.66 2.02 20.47
N LEU A 170 -11.59 2.94 20.26
CA LEU A 170 -12.54 3.36 21.30
C LEU A 170 -13.35 2.16 21.76
N THR A 171 -13.93 1.40 20.85
CA THR A 171 -14.77 0.22 21.15
C THR A 171 -13.99 -0.86 21.93
N GLU A 172 -12.78 -1.20 21.49
CA GLU A 172 -11.92 -2.17 22.16
C GLU A 172 -11.51 -1.73 23.58
N ASN A 173 -11.51 -0.43 23.84
CA ASN A 173 -11.27 0.16 25.16
C ASN A 173 -12.57 0.40 25.97
N GLY A 174 -13.71 -0.15 25.53
CA GLY A 174 -14.99 -0.07 26.24
C GLY A 174 -15.64 1.32 26.17
N ILE A 175 -15.31 2.13 25.17
CA ILE A 175 -15.87 3.46 24.93
C ILE A 175 -16.80 3.39 23.70
N ASP A 176 -18.05 3.78 23.89
CA ASP A 176 -18.99 3.88 22.77
C ASP A 176 -18.65 5.12 21.91
N PRO A 177 -18.21 4.93 20.65
CA PRO A 177 -17.81 6.07 19.81
C PRO A 177 -18.97 6.98 19.39
N ASP A 178 -20.22 6.58 19.61
CA ASP A 178 -21.40 7.37 19.27
C ASP A 178 -22.02 8.09 20.48
N ASN A 179 -21.77 7.58 21.69
CA ASN A 179 -22.43 8.10 22.90
C ASN A 179 -21.44 8.63 23.95
N ASP A 180 -20.22 8.08 24.01
CA ASP A 180 -19.23 8.41 25.03
C ASP A 180 -18.22 9.49 24.61
N VAL A 181 -18.11 9.79 23.32
CA VAL A 181 -17.25 10.85 22.77
C VAL A 181 -18.01 11.69 21.74
N THR A 182 -17.53 12.90 21.49
CA THR A 182 -17.98 13.72 20.36
C THR A 182 -16.87 13.79 19.33
N ILE A 183 -17.11 13.32 18.10
CA ILE A 183 -16.13 13.47 17.02
C ILE A 183 -16.62 14.58 16.09
N ASP A 184 -15.91 15.71 16.10
CA ASP A 184 -16.20 16.88 15.25
C ASP A 184 -15.44 16.74 13.92
N TRP A 185 -16.13 16.29 12.88
CA TRP A 185 -15.56 16.03 11.57
C TRP A 185 -15.34 17.28 10.75
N LYS A 186 -14.10 17.47 10.29
CA LYS A 186 -13.69 18.50 9.33
C LYS A 186 -13.48 17.88 7.95
N SER A 187 -13.46 18.73 6.92
CA SER A 187 -13.23 18.30 5.54
C SER A 187 -11.79 17.86 5.31
N GLU A 188 -10.83 18.57 5.93
CA GLU A 188 -9.39 18.33 5.77
C GLU A 188 -8.63 18.40 7.11
N HIS A 189 -7.48 17.73 7.19
CA HIS A 189 -6.61 17.76 8.38
C HIS A 189 -6.06 19.16 8.69
N SER A 190 -5.89 20.01 7.68
CA SER A 190 -5.51 21.42 7.85
C SER A 190 -6.53 22.22 8.67
N GLU A 191 -7.82 21.92 8.57
CA GLU A 191 -8.86 22.54 9.37
C GLU A 191 -8.80 22.10 10.83
N CYS A 192 -8.43 20.83 11.09
CA CYS A 192 -8.20 20.36 12.46
C CYS A 192 -7.02 21.10 13.11
N VAL A 193 -5.92 21.31 12.35
CA VAL A 193 -4.78 22.11 12.81
C VAL A 193 -5.20 23.57 13.10
N ALA A 194 -6.04 24.16 12.25
CA ALA A 194 -6.54 25.51 12.46
C ALA A 194 -7.44 25.61 13.70
N ALA A 195 -8.31 24.62 13.94
CA ALA A 195 -9.14 24.55 15.13
C ALA A 195 -8.32 24.46 16.44
N LEU A 196 -7.25 23.65 16.45
CA LEU A 196 -6.30 23.59 17.56
C LEU A 196 -5.59 24.93 17.77
N ALA A 197 -5.06 25.53 16.69
CA ALA A 197 -4.29 26.77 16.75
C ALA A 197 -5.14 27.97 17.20
N SER A 198 -6.42 27.98 16.89
CA SER A 198 -7.36 29.02 17.31
C SER A 198 -7.93 28.82 18.74
N GLY A 199 -7.62 27.67 19.38
CA GLY A 199 -8.19 27.31 20.67
C GLY A 199 -9.67 26.87 20.62
N GLN A 200 -10.22 26.64 19.44
CA GLN A 200 -11.57 26.08 19.27
C GLN A 200 -11.62 24.60 19.65
N ALA A 201 -10.49 23.91 19.58
CA ALA A 201 -10.33 22.54 20.02
C ALA A 201 -9.07 22.40 20.85
N SER A 202 -9.07 21.46 21.79
CA SER A 202 -7.90 21.07 22.56
C SER A 202 -7.37 19.67 22.19
N ILE A 203 -8.20 18.83 21.59
CA ILE A 203 -7.88 17.46 21.22
C ILE A 203 -8.20 17.24 19.74
N ALA A 204 -7.29 16.64 19.00
CA ALA A 204 -7.54 16.26 17.62
C ALA A 204 -6.92 14.90 17.27
N LEU A 205 -7.53 14.21 16.30
CA LEU A 205 -6.94 13.10 15.57
C LEU A 205 -6.22 13.64 14.34
N LEU A 206 -4.91 13.50 14.31
CA LEU A 206 -4.08 13.97 13.20
C LEU A 206 -3.14 12.87 12.71
N PRO A 207 -2.92 12.76 11.41
CA PRO A 207 -1.83 11.96 10.85
C PRO A 207 -0.53 12.80 10.76
N GLN A 208 0.60 12.15 10.56
CA GLN A 208 1.76 12.84 10.01
C GLN A 208 1.50 13.23 8.52
N PRO A 209 2.01 14.37 8.05
CA PRO A 209 2.86 15.36 8.73
C PRO A 209 2.11 16.43 9.53
N PHE A 210 0.76 16.35 9.62
CA PHE A 210 -0.06 17.38 10.26
C PHE A 210 0.21 17.52 11.76
N VAL A 211 0.64 16.45 12.44
CA VAL A 211 1.12 16.53 13.83
C VAL A 211 2.31 17.48 13.93
N THR A 212 3.33 17.29 13.11
CA THR A 212 4.52 18.16 13.07
C THR A 212 4.15 19.60 12.73
N VAL A 213 3.25 19.81 11.75
CA VAL A 213 2.75 21.15 11.39
C VAL A 213 2.01 21.79 12.57
N ALA A 214 1.17 21.05 13.29
CA ALA A 214 0.46 21.57 14.45
C ALA A 214 1.44 21.92 15.59
N GLN A 215 2.39 21.05 15.90
CA GLN A 215 3.42 21.31 16.92
C GLN A 215 4.30 22.52 16.60
N SER A 216 4.57 22.79 15.33
CA SER A 216 5.32 24.00 14.93
C SER A 216 4.54 25.31 15.13
N LYS A 217 3.22 25.25 15.24
CA LYS A 217 2.33 26.41 15.39
C LYS A 217 1.80 26.61 16.80
N ILE A 218 1.78 25.56 17.61
CA ILE A 218 1.10 25.55 18.91
C ILE A 218 2.12 25.10 19.95
N GLU A 219 2.57 26.04 20.78
CA GLU A 219 3.48 25.75 21.88
C GLU A 219 2.80 24.82 22.90
N GLY A 220 3.50 23.78 23.32
CA GLY A 220 2.99 22.80 24.28
C GLY A 220 2.06 21.74 23.72
N LEU A 221 1.77 21.75 22.40
CA LEU A 221 1.01 20.66 21.80
C LEU A 221 1.78 19.35 21.87
N ARG A 222 1.20 18.34 22.50
CA ARG A 222 1.81 17.02 22.66
C ARG A 222 1.09 15.95 21.84
N MET A 223 1.81 14.91 21.46
CA MET A 223 1.21 13.65 21.05
C MET A 223 0.76 12.93 22.33
N ALA A 224 -0.55 12.88 22.56
CA ALA A 224 -1.12 12.26 23.75
C ALA A 224 -1.17 10.74 23.60
N LEU A 225 -1.61 10.23 22.42
CA LEU A 225 -1.65 8.81 22.10
C LEU A 225 -1.13 8.56 20.70
N ASP A 226 -0.39 7.47 20.55
CA ASP A 226 -0.02 6.88 19.25
C ASP A 226 -1.00 5.75 18.96
N LEU A 227 -1.89 5.93 17.98
CA LEU A 227 -2.91 4.92 17.68
C LEU A 227 -2.33 3.63 17.11
N ASN A 228 -1.11 3.63 16.58
CA ASN A 228 -0.44 2.39 16.20
C ASN A 228 -0.03 1.59 17.45
N ALA A 229 0.55 2.26 18.44
CA ALA A 229 0.89 1.63 19.72
C ALA A 229 -0.36 1.10 20.46
N GLU A 230 -1.45 1.86 20.44
CA GLU A 230 -2.74 1.43 21.01
C GLU A 230 -3.32 0.21 20.27
N TRP A 231 -3.14 0.16 18.92
CA TRP A 231 -3.56 -0.98 18.10
C TRP A 231 -2.74 -2.23 18.40
N ASP A 232 -1.41 -2.08 18.46
CA ASP A 232 -0.50 -3.18 18.75
C ASP A 232 -0.73 -3.74 20.16
N ALA A 233 -1.13 -2.90 21.12
CA ALA A 233 -1.46 -3.31 22.49
C ALA A 233 -2.72 -4.19 22.58
N LEU A 234 -3.57 -4.25 21.55
CA LEU A 234 -4.72 -5.17 21.51
C LEU A 234 -4.28 -6.63 21.29
N ASP A 235 -3.07 -6.87 20.81
CA ASP A 235 -2.48 -8.21 20.55
C ASP A 235 -3.43 -9.15 19.77
N ASN A 236 -4.12 -8.58 18.78
CA ASN A 236 -5.12 -9.28 17.97
C ASN A 236 -4.55 -9.90 16.67
N GLY A 237 -3.22 -9.86 16.48
CA GLY A 237 -2.52 -10.40 15.32
C GLY A 237 -2.69 -9.58 14.05
N SER A 238 -3.22 -8.36 14.12
CA SER A 238 -3.38 -7.44 12.98
C SER A 238 -2.48 -6.21 13.12
N ALA A 239 -2.30 -5.46 12.01
CA ALA A 239 -1.58 -4.19 11.99
C ALA A 239 -2.49 -3.07 11.50
N LEU A 240 -2.26 -1.84 11.99
CA LEU A 240 -2.96 -0.65 11.52
C LEU A 240 -2.40 -0.21 10.17
N ILE A 241 -2.96 -0.77 9.08
CA ILE A 241 -2.65 -0.36 7.71
C ILE A 241 -3.51 0.84 7.35
N THR A 242 -2.89 1.99 7.11
CA THR A 242 -3.61 3.23 6.83
C THR A 242 -3.66 3.59 5.36
N GLY A 243 -2.67 3.21 4.58
CA GLY A 243 -2.61 3.50 3.15
C GLY A 243 -2.00 2.39 2.32
N VAL A 244 -2.45 2.30 1.08
CA VAL A 244 -2.00 1.34 0.09
C VAL A 244 -1.86 1.99 -1.28
N ILE A 245 -1.04 1.39 -2.14
CA ILE A 245 -1.02 1.67 -3.57
C ILE A 245 -1.95 0.69 -4.25
N VAL A 246 -2.89 1.20 -5.01
CA VAL A 246 -3.77 0.40 -5.88
C VAL A 246 -3.48 0.69 -7.33
N ALA A 247 -3.71 -0.31 -8.19
CA ALA A 247 -3.66 -0.19 -9.64
C ALA A 247 -4.93 -0.76 -10.27
N ARG A 248 -5.22 -0.35 -11.50
CA ARG A 248 -6.18 -1.07 -12.34
C ARG A 248 -5.58 -2.41 -12.74
N ARG A 249 -6.35 -3.50 -12.67
CA ARG A 249 -5.93 -4.83 -13.11
C ARG A 249 -5.37 -4.83 -14.53
N ALA A 250 -6.04 -4.13 -15.45
CA ALA A 250 -5.58 -4.01 -16.82
C ALA A 250 -4.15 -3.46 -16.94
N VAL A 251 -3.74 -2.53 -16.07
CA VAL A 251 -2.37 -1.99 -16.02
C VAL A 251 -1.37 -3.07 -15.60
N VAL A 252 -1.75 -3.90 -14.62
CA VAL A 252 -0.91 -4.99 -14.12
C VAL A 252 -0.74 -6.08 -15.16
N GLU A 253 -1.84 -6.45 -15.84
CA GLU A 253 -1.85 -7.52 -16.85
C GLU A 253 -1.19 -7.11 -18.19
N GLU A 254 -1.25 -5.81 -18.55
CA GLU A 254 -0.69 -5.31 -19.80
C GLU A 254 0.84 -5.35 -19.82
N ASN A 255 1.50 -4.99 -18.71
CA ASN A 255 2.95 -5.02 -18.60
C ASN A 255 3.41 -5.32 -17.16
N PRO A 256 3.37 -6.60 -16.73
CA PRO A 256 3.78 -7.00 -15.37
C PRO A 256 5.23 -6.64 -15.06
N ALA A 257 6.12 -6.69 -16.06
CA ALA A 257 7.52 -6.34 -15.89
C ALA A 257 7.69 -4.85 -15.53
N ALA A 258 6.96 -3.94 -16.20
CA ALA A 258 6.99 -2.51 -15.88
C ALA A 258 6.37 -2.20 -14.50
N VAL A 259 5.35 -2.94 -14.06
CA VAL A 259 4.80 -2.83 -12.70
C VAL A 259 5.83 -3.29 -11.67
N ASN A 260 6.60 -4.35 -11.95
CA ASN A 260 7.69 -4.79 -11.08
C ASN A 260 8.81 -3.74 -10.99
N GLU A 261 9.14 -3.07 -12.11
CA GLU A 261 10.11 -1.96 -12.09
C GLU A 261 9.56 -0.76 -11.29
N PHE A 262 8.26 -0.42 -11.44
CA PHE A 262 7.62 0.59 -10.59
C PHE A 262 7.79 0.26 -9.09
N LEU A 263 7.58 -0.99 -8.69
CA LEU A 263 7.74 -1.40 -7.30
C LEU A 263 9.19 -1.30 -6.81
N LYS A 264 10.18 -1.49 -7.69
CA LYS A 264 11.60 -1.27 -7.38
C LYS A 264 11.94 0.20 -7.25
N ASP A 265 11.45 1.04 -8.17
CA ASP A 265 11.62 2.50 -8.11
C ASP A 265 10.96 3.09 -6.85
N TYR A 266 9.83 2.49 -6.42
CA TYR A 266 9.10 2.91 -5.24
C TYR A 266 9.80 2.53 -3.93
N ALA A 267 10.48 1.39 -3.83
CA ALA A 267 11.11 0.87 -2.60
C ALA A 267 12.42 1.62 -2.25
#